data_ce3ca8d830b3387ed1c8a06f5e99980e
#
_entry.id   ce3ca8d830b3387ed1c8a06f5e99980e
#
_cell.length_a   1.000
_cell.length_b   1.000
_cell.length_c   1.000
_cell.angle_alpha   90.00
_cell.angle_beta   90.00
_cell.angle_gamma   90.00
#
_symmetry.space_group_name_H-M   'P 1'
#
loop_
_entity.id
_entity.type
_entity.pdbx_description
1 polymer ?
#
loop_
_entity_poly.entity_id
_entity_poly.type
_entity_poly.pdbx_seq_one_letter_code
_entity_poly.pdbx_strand_id
1 'polypeptide(L)'
;KGYVEHIVFRNEDNGYTVFNLNNDDGDLTCVGKFHYIEEGELLELTGEYIVHKVYGTQLQVETSKVCQPEDKVSIERYLGSGAIKGVGPSLAGRIVKKFGGDTFRIIEEEPERLAEVKGISERKAREIAIQVEEKKDMREAMNYLQKYGISTTLAARIYQHYGQSVYRVIEENPYQMADHVPGVGFKTADEIASKVGIHTDSDYRIRSGIFYTLIQSVSEGHVYLLQEVLLYRASQLLDVEIQHIEKYVMDLAMEKKVVLKESDEGLRVYSAHYYYMELTVAKMLHDLNVDFDVTPSVLEHRIHMIEEQAELALDDRQ
;
A
#
# COMPACT_ATOMS: atom_id res chain seq x y z
N LYS A 1 -27.18 -12.30 -7.33
CA LYS A 1 -26.16 -13.16 -6.71
C LYS A 1 -25.50 -13.98 -7.80
N GLY A 2 -24.17 -14.06 -7.82
CA GLY A 2 -23.45 -14.79 -8.86
C GLY A 2 -21.96 -14.91 -8.56
N TYR A 3 -21.25 -15.63 -9.41
CA TYR A 3 -19.81 -15.89 -9.27
C TYR A 3 -19.02 -14.91 -10.14
N VAL A 4 -17.93 -14.40 -9.61
CA VAL A 4 -16.93 -13.65 -10.41
C VAL A 4 -16.24 -14.65 -11.35
N GLU A 5 -16.52 -14.54 -12.65
CA GLU A 5 -15.94 -15.45 -13.64
C GLU A 5 -14.58 -14.95 -14.11
N HIS A 6 -14.51 -13.67 -14.48
CA HIS A 6 -13.28 -13.07 -14.97
C HIS A 6 -13.22 -11.57 -14.66
N ILE A 7 -12.08 -11.10 -14.17
CA ILE A 7 -11.81 -9.69 -13.93
C ILE A 7 -11.20 -9.09 -15.20
N VAL A 8 -12.01 -8.32 -15.93
CA VAL A 8 -11.61 -7.70 -17.22
C VAL A 8 -10.65 -6.54 -17.01
N PHE A 9 -10.90 -5.72 -15.98
CA PHE A 9 -10.08 -4.55 -15.67
C PHE A 9 -10.16 -4.21 -14.18
N ARG A 10 -9.03 -3.79 -13.62
CA ARG A 10 -8.96 -3.25 -12.26
C ARG A 10 -8.02 -2.06 -12.22
N ASN A 11 -8.48 -0.98 -11.63
CA ASN A 11 -7.66 0.17 -11.29
C ASN A 11 -7.23 0.04 -9.84
N GLU A 12 -5.95 -0.21 -9.61
CA GLU A 12 -5.38 -0.44 -8.27
C GLU A 12 -5.43 0.81 -7.36
N ASP A 13 -5.47 2.02 -7.95
CA ASP A 13 -5.44 3.25 -7.17
C ASP A 13 -6.79 3.60 -6.55
N ASN A 14 -7.89 3.36 -7.28
CA ASN A 14 -9.23 3.77 -6.86
C ASN A 14 -10.21 2.62 -6.67
N GLY A 15 -9.78 1.37 -6.90
CA GLY A 15 -10.58 0.16 -6.76
C GLY A 15 -11.65 -0.04 -7.83
N TYR A 16 -11.69 0.81 -8.89
CA TYR A 16 -12.65 0.65 -9.98
C TYR A 16 -12.36 -0.65 -10.73
N THR A 17 -13.35 -1.52 -10.78
CA THR A 17 -13.21 -2.86 -11.37
C THR A 17 -14.34 -3.12 -12.35
N VAL A 18 -13.99 -3.77 -13.46
CA VAL A 18 -14.92 -4.31 -14.45
C VAL A 18 -14.73 -5.82 -14.46
N PHE A 19 -15.79 -6.57 -14.25
CA PHE A 19 -15.72 -8.03 -14.25
C PHE A 19 -17.01 -8.67 -14.77
N ASN A 20 -16.91 -9.91 -15.15
CA ASN A 20 -18.04 -10.73 -15.56
C ASN A 20 -18.52 -11.56 -14.36
N LEU A 21 -19.81 -11.42 -14.05
CA LEU A 21 -20.51 -12.20 -13.03
C LEU A 21 -21.38 -13.25 -13.72
N ASN A 22 -21.15 -14.51 -13.40
CA ASN A 22 -22.01 -15.60 -13.86
C ASN A 22 -23.09 -15.87 -12.81
N ASN A 23 -24.34 -15.75 -13.20
CA ASN A 23 -25.51 -16.03 -12.37
C ASN A 23 -26.45 -17.01 -13.07
N ASP A 24 -27.61 -17.31 -12.47
CA ASP A 24 -28.59 -18.25 -13.03
C ASP A 24 -29.20 -17.76 -14.34
N ASP A 25 -29.19 -16.45 -14.60
CA ASP A 25 -29.70 -15.82 -15.82
C ASP A 25 -28.65 -15.68 -16.92
N GLY A 26 -27.38 -16.05 -16.64
CA GLY A 26 -26.24 -15.96 -17.56
C GLY A 26 -25.16 -14.99 -17.11
N ASP A 27 -24.31 -14.57 -18.08
CA ASP A 27 -23.20 -13.69 -17.81
C ASP A 27 -23.61 -12.22 -17.78
N LEU A 28 -23.20 -11.51 -16.74
CA LEU A 28 -23.51 -10.09 -16.52
C LEU A 28 -22.20 -9.33 -16.31
N THR A 29 -21.97 -8.30 -17.13
CA THR A 29 -20.84 -7.38 -16.89
C THR A 29 -21.18 -6.44 -15.74
N CYS A 30 -20.36 -6.45 -14.70
CA CYS A 30 -20.49 -5.60 -13.52
C CYS A 30 -19.38 -4.57 -13.48
N VAL A 31 -19.73 -3.32 -13.10
CA VAL A 31 -18.79 -2.21 -12.99
C VAL A 31 -19.03 -1.46 -11.68
N GLY A 32 -17.96 -1.02 -11.05
CA GLY A 32 -18.07 -0.27 -9.79
C GLY A 32 -16.73 -0.15 -9.07
N LYS A 33 -16.79 0.45 -7.89
CA LYS A 33 -15.65 0.43 -6.96
C LYS A 33 -15.81 -0.76 -6.03
N PHE A 34 -14.91 -1.70 -6.21
CA PHE A 34 -14.90 -2.88 -5.37
C PHE A 34 -13.70 -2.83 -4.46
N HIS A 35 -13.93 -3.38 -3.31
CA HIS A 35 -12.88 -3.63 -2.37
C HIS A 35 -12.02 -4.79 -2.89
N TYR A 36 -11.83 -5.80 -2.17
CA TYR A 36 -11.07 -6.94 -2.66
C TYR A 36 -12.06 -7.98 -3.20
N ILE A 37 -12.01 -8.23 -4.50
CA ILE A 37 -12.73 -9.31 -5.16
C ILE A 37 -11.77 -10.17 -5.96
N GLU A 38 -12.01 -11.47 -5.98
CA GLU A 38 -11.22 -12.44 -6.75
C GLU A 38 -12.13 -13.27 -7.67
N GLU A 39 -11.53 -13.81 -8.72
CA GLU A 39 -12.21 -14.75 -9.60
C GLU A 39 -12.65 -15.99 -8.82
N GLY A 40 -13.87 -16.47 -9.06
CA GLY A 40 -14.51 -17.58 -8.37
C GLY A 40 -15.25 -17.21 -7.08
N GLU A 41 -15.17 -15.99 -6.58
CA GLU A 41 -15.92 -15.56 -5.42
C GLU A 41 -17.42 -15.45 -5.73
N LEU A 42 -18.23 -15.86 -4.75
CA LEU A 42 -19.68 -15.68 -4.78
C LEU A 42 -20.04 -14.32 -4.22
N LEU A 43 -20.60 -13.45 -5.05
CA LEU A 43 -21.01 -12.11 -4.67
C LEU A 43 -22.53 -11.95 -4.66
N GLU A 44 -23.02 -11.20 -3.69
CA GLU A 44 -24.35 -10.60 -3.72
C GLU A 44 -24.17 -9.11 -4.00
N LEU A 45 -24.73 -8.67 -5.13
CA LEU A 45 -24.58 -7.29 -5.65
C LEU A 45 -25.90 -6.58 -5.70
N THR A 46 -25.89 -5.30 -5.38
CA THR A 46 -27.03 -4.38 -5.59
C THR A 46 -26.55 -3.21 -6.42
N GLY A 47 -27.35 -2.79 -7.38
CA GLY A 47 -27.01 -1.67 -8.25
C GLY A 47 -28.05 -1.46 -9.35
N GLU A 48 -27.75 -0.55 -10.26
CA GLU A 48 -28.63 -0.17 -11.38
C GLU A 48 -28.06 -0.66 -12.71
N TYR A 49 -28.95 -1.07 -13.61
CA TYR A 49 -28.56 -1.40 -14.99
C TYR A 49 -28.32 -0.14 -15.79
N ILE A 50 -27.13 0.01 -16.35
CA ILE A 50 -26.75 1.10 -17.25
C ILE A 50 -26.44 0.55 -18.65
N VAL A 51 -26.65 1.36 -19.67
CA VAL A 51 -26.28 1.01 -21.04
C VAL A 51 -25.04 1.80 -21.45
N HIS A 52 -23.92 1.12 -21.57
CA HIS A 52 -22.69 1.71 -22.08
C HIS A 52 -22.70 1.71 -23.61
N LYS A 53 -22.29 2.83 -24.23
CA LYS A 53 -22.36 3.02 -25.71
C LYS A 53 -21.58 1.98 -26.51
N VAL A 54 -20.51 1.42 -25.92
CA VAL A 54 -19.62 0.46 -26.61
C VAL A 54 -19.79 -0.95 -26.06
N TYR A 55 -20.01 -1.10 -24.74
CA TYR A 55 -19.98 -2.40 -24.06
C TYR A 55 -21.35 -2.96 -23.70
N GLY A 56 -22.43 -2.31 -24.14
CA GLY A 56 -23.79 -2.77 -23.90
C GLY A 56 -24.30 -2.58 -22.47
N THR A 57 -25.20 -3.47 -22.05
CA THR A 57 -25.82 -3.41 -20.71
C THR A 57 -24.84 -3.89 -19.65
N GLN A 58 -24.68 -3.10 -18.59
CA GLN A 58 -23.80 -3.39 -17.45
C GLN A 58 -24.56 -3.13 -16.15
N LEU A 59 -24.22 -3.85 -15.08
CA LEU A 59 -24.68 -3.54 -13.73
C LEU A 59 -23.69 -2.57 -13.08
N GLN A 60 -24.13 -1.33 -12.86
CA GLN A 60 -23.38 -0.39 -12.03
C GLN A 60 -23.65 -0.72 -10.56
N VAL A 61 -22.63 -1.30 -9.91
CA VAL A 61 -22.76 -1.82 -8.55
C VAL A 61 -22.63 -0.69 -7.54
N GLU A 62 -23.61 -0.61 -6.64
CA GLU A 62 -23.61 0.31 -5.51
C GLU A 62 -23.11 -0.37 -4.23
N THR A 63 -23.56 -1.60 -3.99
CA THR A 63 -23.13 -2.40 -2.84
C THR A 63 -22.74 -3.81 -3.27
N SER A 64 -21.74 -4.36 -2.59
CA SER A 64 -21.28 -5.71 -2.80
C SER A 64 -21.01 -6.41 -1.48
N LYS A 65 -21.41 -7.70 -1.40
CA LYS A 65 -21.16 -8.56 -0.25
C LYS A 65 -20.60 -9.88 -0.75
N VAL A 66 -19.45 -10.28 -0.21
CA VAL A 66 -18.90 -11.61 -0.46
C VAL A 66 -19.69 -12.62 0.37
N CYS A 67 -20.20 -13.65 -0.30
CA CYS A 67 -20.91 -14.76 0.34
C CYS A 67 -19.97 -15.95 0.48
N GLN A 68 -20.06 -16.65 1.60
CA GLN A 68 -19.38 -17.94 1.71
C GLN A 68 -20.10 -18.98 0.84
N PRO A 69 -19.35 -19.79 0.09
CA PRO A 69 -19.94 -20.88 -0.66
C PRO A 69 -20.47 -21.95 0.32
N GLU A 70 -21.77 -22.20 0.32
CA GLU A 70 -22.40 -23.18 1.23
C GLU A 70 -22.72 -24.50 0.51
N ASP A 71 -22.97 -24.43 -0.79
CA ASP A 71 -23.28 -25.62 -1.58
C ASP A 71 -22.06 -26.19 -2.30
N LYS A 72 -22.11 -27.44 -2.70
CA LYS A 72 -21.00 -28.18 -3.32
C LYS A 72 -20.51 -27.54 -4.61
N VAL A 73 -21.41 -27.00 -5.43
CA VAL A 73 -21.05 -26.38 -6.72
C VAL A 73 -20.28 -25.11 -6.49
N SER A 74 -20.71 -24.32 -5.52
CA SER A 74 -20.07 -23.07 -5.10
C SER A 74 -18.67 -23.31 -4.56
N ILE A 75 -18.51 -24.31 -3.71
CA ILE A 75 -17.22 -24.70 -3.11
C ILE A 75 -16.25 -25.15 -4.22
N GLU A 76 -16.75 -25.97 -5.15
CA GLU A 76 -15.94 -26.46 -6.27
C GLU A 76 -15.46 -25.32 -7.17
N ARG A 77 -16.35 -24.39 -7.52
CA ARG A 77 -16.00 -23.21 -8.33
C ARG A 77 -14.96 -22.33 -7.62
N TYR A 78 -15.16 -22.02 -6.36
CA TYR A 78 -14.22 -21.22 -5.57
C TYR A 78 -12.82 -21.85 -5.54
N LEU A 79 -12.73 -23.13 -5.19
CA LEU A 79 -11.44 -23.82 -5.13
C LEU A 79 -10.78 -23.97 -6.51
N GLY A 80 -11.59 -24.11 -7.56
CA GLY A 80 -11.11 -24.33 -8.92
C GLY A 80 -10.85 -23.06 -9.74
N SER A 81 -11.22 -21.88 -9.23
CA SER A 81 -11.09 -20.58 -9.92
C SER A 81 -9.66 -20.09 -10.12
N GLY A 82 -8.68 -20.70 -9.44
CA GLY A 82 -7.31 -20.17 -9.36
C GLY A 82 -7.03 -19.37 -8.09
N ALA A 83 -8.05 -19.09 -7.29
CA ALA A 83 -7.91 -18.43 -5.99
C ALA A 83 -6.94 -19.16 -5.06
N ILE A 84 -6.89 -20.48 -5.14
CA ILE A 84 -5.96 -21.34 -4.39
C ILE A 84 -4.92 -21.91 -5.35
N LYS A 85 -3.67 -21.47 -5.24
CA LYS A 85 -2.59 -21.90 -6.12
C LYS A 85 -2.40 -23.43 -6.06
N GLY A 86 -2.38 -24.05 -7.24
CA GLY A 86 -2.22 -25.50 -7.37
C GLY A 86 -3.50 -26.30 -7.20
N VAL A 87 -4.66 -25.66 -7.05
CA VAL A 87 -5.97 -26.29 -7.09
C VAL A 87 -6.69 -25.83 -8.36
N GLY A 88 -6.66 -26.64 -9.41
CA GLY A 88 -7.45 -26.38 -10.60
C GLY A 88 -8.82 -27.07 -10.54
N PRO A 89 -9.72 -26.83 -11.52
CA PRO A 89 -11.10 -27.35 -11.54
C PRO A 89 -11.20 -28.86 -11.29
N SER A 90 -10.35 -29.65 -11.96
CA SER A 90 -10.33 -31.10 -11.80
C SER A 90 -9.96 -31.59 -10.40
N LEU A 91 -9.08 -30.85 -9.71
CA LEU A 91 -8.70 -31.18 -8.33
C LEU A 91 -9.77 -30.69 -7.34
N ALA A 92 -10.32 -29.50 -7.55
CA ALA A 92 -11.44 -28.97 -6.79
C ALA A 92 -12.64 -29.95 -6.82
N GLY A 93 -13.02 -30.44 -8.01
CA GLY A 93 -14.09 -31.43 -8.12
C GLY A 93 -13.83 -32.72 -7.35
N ARG A 94 -12.57 -33.19 -7.30
CA ARG A 94 -12.22 -34.39 -6.50
C ARG A 94 -12.27 -34.11 -5.00
N ILE A 95 -11.86 -32.94 -4.55
CA ILE A 95 -11.93 -32.53 -3.14
C ILE A 95 -13.40 -32.48 -2.71
N VAL A 96 -14.22 -31.74 -3.45
CA VAL A 96 -15.66 -31.60 -3.12
C VAL A 96 -16.44 -32.88 -3.25
N LYS A 97 -16.09 -33.73 -4.22
CA LYS A 97 -16.69 -35.09 -4.32
C LYS A 97 -16.40 -35.94 -3.10
N LYS A 98 -15.22 -35.78 -2.48
CA LYS A 98 -14.84 -36.56 -1.28
C LYS A 98 -15.47 -35.98 -0.02
N PHE A 99 -15.42 -34.67 0.19
CA PHE A 99 -15.77 -34.03 1.46
C PHE A 99 -17.13 -33.29 1.43
N GLY A 100 -17.67 -33.00 0.25
CA GLY A 100 -18.97 -32.36 0.10
C GLY A 100 -19.02 -30.96 0.71
N GLY A 101 -20.07 -30.69 1.48
CA GLY A 101 -20.25 -29.42 2.20
C GLY A 101 -19.22 -29.18 3.32
N ASP A 102 -18.58 -30.25 3.83
CA ASP A 102 -17.58 -30.16 4.89
C ASP A 102 -16.19 -29.74 4.37
N THR A 103 -16.05 -29.46 3.08
CA THR A 103 -14.75 -29.21 2.45
C THR A 103 -13.97 -28.09 3.15
N PHE A 104 -14.58 -26.93 3.45
CA PHE A 104 -13.89 -25.85 4.15
C PHE A 104 -13.54 -26.22 5.58
N ARG A 105 -14.42 -26.89 6.31
CA ARG A 105 -14.13 -27.38 7.65
C ARG A 105 -12.93 -28.34 7.65
N ILE A 106 -12.86 -29.25 6.69
CA ILE A 106 -11.73 -30.18 6.55
C ILE A 106 -10.43 -29.41 6.21
N ILE A 107 -10.49 -28.40 5.35
CA ILE A 107 -9.33 -27.56 5.02
C ILE A 107 -8.82 -26.81 6.26
N GLU A 108 -9.73 -26.26 7.08
CA GLU A 108 -9.40 -25.45 8.25
C GLU A 108 -8.98 -26.31 9.46
N GLU A 109 -9.71 -27.38 9.78
CA GLU A 109 -9.56 -28.13 11.03
C GLU A 109 -8.75 -29.42 10.88
N GLU A 110 -8.81 -30.08 9.71
CA GLU A 110 -8.25 -31.41 9.47
C GLU A 110 -7.49 -31.46 8.11
N PRO A 111 -6.55 -30.49 7.83
CA PRO A 111 -5.96 -30.34 6.49
C PRO A 111 -5.22 -31.57 5.98
N GLU A 112 -4.68 -32.40 6.86
CA GLU A 112 -4.01 -33.65 6.51
C GLU A 112 -4.95 -34.61 5.77
N ARG A 113 -6.25 -34.56 6.00
CA ARG A 113 -7.24 -35.40 5.31
C ARG A 113 -7.38 -35.05 3.82
N LEU A 114 -6.96 -33.86 3.40
CA LEU A 114 -6.90 -33.58 1.98
C LEU A 114 -5.97 -34.51 1.21
N ALA A 115 -4.99 -35.13 1.88
CA ALA A 115 -4.11 -36.13 1.29
C ALA A 115 -4.83 -37.44 0.94
N GLU A 116 -6.06 -37.69 1.47
CA GLU A 116 -6.92 -38.78 1.05
C GLU A 116 -7.41 -38.61 -0.41
N VAL A 117 -7.30 -37.39 -0.98
CA VAL A 117 -7.70 -37.08 -2.35
C VAL A 117 -6.55 -37.38 -3.30
N LYS A 118 -6.80 -38.21 -4.33
CA LYS A 118 -5.78 -38.53 -5.33
C LYS A 118 -5.20 -37.29 -5.97
N GLY A 119 -3.87 -37.08 -5.85
CA GLY A 119 -3.13 -35.95 -6.40
C GLY A 119 -2.84 -34.84 -5.40
N ILE A 120 -3.14 -35.07 -4.11
CA ILE A 120 -2.74 -34.21 -3.01
C ILE A 120 -1.77 -34.97 -2.12
N SER A 121 -0.55 -34.43 -1.97
CA SER A 121 0.41 -34.89 -0.96
C SER A 121 0.15 -34.16 0.37
N GLU A 122 0.67 -34.66 1.47
CA GLU A 122 0.56 -33.98 2.78
C GLU A 122 1.12 -32.54 2.72
N ARG A 123 2.22 -32.34 1.98
CA ARG A 123 2.79 -31.00 1.77
C ARG A 123 1.79 -30.07 1.07
N LYS A 124 1.18 -30.57 -0.02
CA LYS A 124 0.18 -29.80 -0.77
C LYS A 124 -1.08 -29.53 0.03
N ALA A 125 -1.48 -30.48 0.88
CA ALA A 125 -2.60 -30.31 1.80
C ALA A 125 -2.38 -29.11 2.74
N ARG A 126 -1.19 -29.03 3.34
CA ARG A 126 -0.79 -27.88 4.20
C ARG A 126 -0.72 -26.57 3.41
N GLU A 127 -0.15 -26.58 2.21
CA GLU A 127 -0.08 -25.40 1.34
C GLU A 127 -1.49 -24.86 0.98
N ILE A 128 -2.46 -25.74 0.76
CA ILE A 128 -3.86 -25.36 0.51
C ILE A 128 -4.47 -24.75 1.77
N ALA A 129 -4.30 -25.36 2.93
CA ALA A 129 -4.83 -24.87 4.20
C ALA A 129 -4.29 -23.48 4.54
N ILE A 130 -2.98 -23.28 4.43
CA ILE A 130 -2.34 -21.98 4.67
C ILE A 130 -2.93 -20.89 3.76
N GLN A 131 -3.11 -21.17 2.47
CA GLN A 131 -3.66 -20.19 1.53
C GLN A 131 -5.13 -19.83 1.86
N VAL A 132 -5.94 -20.79 2.27
CA VAL A 132 -7.34 -20.56 2.67
C VAL A 132 -7.39 -19.70 3.93
N GLU A 133 -6.55 -20.02 4.92
CA GLU A 133 -6.44 -19.26 6.17
C GLU A 133 -5.96 -17.83 5.93
N GLU A 134 -4.89 -17.64 5.15
CA GLU A 134 -4.38 -16.31 4.77
C GLU A 134 -5.44 -15.43 4.10
N LYS A 135 -6.26 -16.01 3.22
CA LYS A 135 -7.35 -15.28 2.56
C LYS A 135 -8.47 -14.89 3.53
N LYS A 136 -8.79 -15.76 4.47
CA LYS A 136 -9.77 -15.49 5.53
C LYS A 136 -9.28 -14.35 6.43
N ASP A 137 -8.06 -14.45 6.90
CA ASP A 137 -7.41 -13.45 7.75
C ASP A 137 -7.34 -12.09 7.06
N MET A 138 -6.93 -12.07 5.80
CA MET A 138 -6.89 -10.85 5.00
C MET A 138 -8.28 -10.20 4.90
N ARG A 139 -9.32 -10.98 4.65
CA ARG A 139 -10.70 -10.48 4.55
C ARG A 139 -11.20 -9.92 5.89
N GLU A 140 -10.91 -10.60 6.99
CA GLU A 140 -11.26 -10.13 8.33
C GLU A 140 -10.55 -8.81 8.67
N ALA A 141 -9.25 -8.74 8.38
CA ALA A 141 -8.47 -7.52 8.57
C ALA A 141 -8.97 -6.36 7.71
N MET A 142 -9.32 -6.61 6.45
CA MET A 142 -9.89 -5.59 5.57
C MET A 142 -11.23 -5.07 6.11
N ASN A 143 -12.12 -5.95 6.58
CA ASN A 143 -13.38 -5.57 7.20
C ASN A 143 -13.16 -4.76 8.49
N TYR A 144 -12.15 -5.13 9.27
CA TYR A 144 -11.76 -4.38 10.46
C TYR A 144 -11.28 -2.96 10.12
N LEU A 145 -10.39 -2.84 9.13
CA LEU A 145 -9.85 -1.56 8.67
C LEU A 145 -10.92 -0.62 8.10
N GLN A 146 -11.92 -1.18 7.42
CA GLN A 146 -13.04 -0.40 6.87
C GLN A 146 -13.90 0.28 7.94
N LYS A 147 -14.01 -0.29 9.16
CA LYS A 147 -14.70 0.36 10.28
C LYS A 147 -14.10 1.72 10.62
N TYR A 148 -12.82 1.89 10.33
CA TYR A 148 -12.09 3.14 10.51
C TYR A 148 -12.09 4.03 9.27
N GLY A 149 -12.82 3.66 8.22
CA GLY A 149 -12.94 4.43 6.98
C GLY A 149 -11.74 4.31 6.05
N ILE A 150 -10.92 3.28 6.24
CA ILE A 150 -9.79 2.99 5.35
C ILE A 150 -10.35 2.37 4.06
N SER A 151 -9.96 2.94 2.91
CA SER A 151 -10.33 2.37 1.62
C SER A 151 -9.73 0.97 1.47
N THR A 152 -10.35 0.14 0.65
CA THR A 152 -9.91 -1.25 0.52
C THR A 152 -8.55 -1.40 -0.12
N THR A 153 -8.21 -0.58 -1.10
CA THR A 153 -6.86 -0.58 -1.70
C THR A 153 -5.81 -0.28 -0.63
N LEU A 154 -6.10 0.67 0.25
CA LEU A 154 -5.20 1.02 1.34
C LEU A 154 -5.18 -0.06 2.41
N ALA A 155 -6.34 -0.65 2.74
CA ALA A 155 -6.44 -1.78 3.67
C ALA A 155 -5.64 -2.99 3.21
N ALA A 156 -5.69 -3.32 1.90
CA ALA A 156 -4.88 -4.38 1.33
C ALA A 156 -3.37 -4.11 1.47
N ARG A 157 -2.91 -2.90 1.18
CA ARG A 157 -1.48 -2.51 1.37
C ARG A 157 -1.06 -2.58 2.84
N ILE A 158 -1.90 -2.10 3.75
CA ILE A 158 -1.64 -2.17 5.20
C ILE A 158 -1.52 -3.64 5.63
N TYR A 159 -2.45 -4.49 5.20
CA TYR A 159 -2.41 -5.91 5.53
C TYR A 159 -1.20 -6.62 4.91
N GLN A 160 -0.84 -6.32 3.66
CA GLN A 160 0.38 -6.85 3.02
C GLN A 160 1.65 -6.52 3.80
N HIS A 161 1.69 -5.34 4.44
CA HIS A 161 2.86 -4.93 5.22
C HIS A 161 2.88 -5.52 6.64
N TYR A 162 1.74 -5.51 7.34
CA TYR A 162 1.67 -5.87 8.77
C TYR A 162 1.09 -7.26 9.03
N GLY A 163 0.41 -7.88 8.07
CA GLY A 163 -0.30 -9.12 8.28
C GLY A 163 -1.27 -9.04 9.46
N GLN A 164 -1.31 -10.06 10.28
CA GLN A 164 -2.12 -10.09 11.51
C GLN A 164 -1.72 -9.07 12.57
N SER A 165 -0.51 -8.51 12.50
CA SER A 165 -0.08 -7.45 13.42
C SER A 165 -0.85 -6.13 13.24
N VAL A 166 -1.63 -6.00 12.16
CA VAL A 166 -2.41 -4.80 11.85
C VAL A 166 -3.35 -4.38 12.99
N TYR A 167 -3.97 -5.33 13.66
CA TYR A 167 -4.86 -5.05 14.79
C TYR A 167 -4.13 -4.32 15.91
N ARG A 168 -2.97 -4.85 16.30
CA ARG A 168 -2.13 -4.25 17.33
C ARG A 168 -1.58 -2.88 16.92
N VAL A 169 -1.14 -2.74 15.65
CA VAL A 169 -0.63 -1.46 15.14
C VAL A 169 -1.70 -0.37 15.20
N ILE A 170 -2.94 -0.70 14.84
CA ILE A 170 -4.05 0.27 14.90
C ILE A 170 -4.38 0.66 16.33
N GLU A 171 -4.41 -0.29 17.25
CA GLU A 171 -4.77 -0.05 18.65
C GLU A 171 -3.67 0.66 19.44
N GLU A 172 -2.40 0.31 19.20
CA GLU A 172 -1.28 0.85 19.96
C GLU A 172 -0.71 2.14 19.33
N ASN A 173 -0.44 2.12 18.02
CA ASN A 173 0.20 3.24 17.34
C ASN A 173 -0.06 3.24 15.82
N PRO A 174 -1.20 3.75 15.35
CA PRO A 174 -1.53 3.83 13.93
C PRO A 174 -0.60 4.75 13.12
N TYR A 175 0.15 5.66 13.79
CA TYR A 175 1.08 6.55 13.09
C TYR A 175 2.27 5.82 12.46
N GLN A 176 2.60 4.61 12.92
CA GLN A 176 3.60 3.77 12.26
C GLN A 176 3.23 3.47 10.79
N MET A 177 1.95 3.44 10.48
CA MET A 177 1.51 3.20 9.09
C MET A 177 1.95 4.33 8.15
N ALA A 178 2.03 5.58 8.65
CA ALA A 178 2.52 6.71 7.86
C ALA A 178 4.01 6.61 7.51
N ASP A 179 4.79 5.92 8.34
CA ASP A 179 6.22 5.69 8.11
C ASP A 179 6.48 4.51 7.14
N HIS A 180 5.59 3.52 7.12
CA HIS A 180 5.89 2.22 6.49
C HIS A 180 5.03 1.90 5.26
N VAL A 181 3.83 2.49 5.15
CA VAL A 181 2.86 2.11 4.10
C VAL A 181 2.67 3.25 3.10
N PRO A 182 3.12 3.10 1.85
CA PRO A 182 2.87 4.10 0.82
C PRO A 182 1.38 4.41 0.66
N GLY A 183 1.04 5.71 0.70
CA GLY A 183 -0.34 6.18 0.60
C GLY A 183 -1.05 6.38 1.94
N VAL A 184 -0.45 5.98 3.07
CA VAL A 184 -0.88 6.39 4.41
C VAL A 184 -0.07 7.63 4.80
N GLY A 185 -0.72 8.79 4.86
CA GLY A 185 -0.10 10.00 5.40
C GLY A 185 -0.48 10.22 6.86
N PHE A 186 0.16 11.22 7.51
CA PHE A 186 -0.18 11.60 8.88
C PHE A 186 -1.68 11.83 9.09
N LYS A 187 -2.34 12.55 8.17
CA LYS A 187 -3.78 12.85 8.30
C LYS A 187 -4.64 11.59 8.34
N THR A 188 -4.35 10.63 7.48
CA THR A 188 -5.06 9.34 7.48
C THR A 188 -4.81 8.56 8.77
N ALA A 189 -3.58 8.53 9.25
CA ALA A 189 -3.24 7.90 10.53
C ALA A 189 -3.91 8.60 11.71
N ASP A 190 -4.01 9.93 11.68
CA ASP A 190 -4.66 10.74 12.72
C ASP A 190 -6.19 10.53 12.76
N GLU A 191 -6.83 10.40 11.60
CA GLU A 191 -8.25 10.03 11.51
C GLU A 191 -8.52 8.64 12.09
N ILE A 192 -7.64 7.68 11.81
CA ILE A 192 -7.73 6.33 12.37
C ILE A 192 -7.53 6.37 13.88
N ALA A 193 -6.49 7.04 14.35
CA ALA A 193 -6.17 7.21 15.77
C ALA A 193 -7.34 7.82 16.55
N SER A 194 -7.96 8.85 16.00
CA SER A 194 -9.15 9.49 16.59
C SER A 194 -10.32 8.51 16.73
N LYS A 195 -10.58 7.67 15.72
CA LYS A 195 -11.66 6.67 15.73
C LYS A 195 -11.39 5.51 16.68
N VAL A 196 -10.13 5.17 16.91
CA VAL A 196 -9.69 4.16 17.88
C VAL A 196 -9.73 4.70 19.31
N GLY A 197 -9.77 6.03 19.47
CA GLY A 197 -9.79 6.70 20.78
C GLY A 197 -8.40 7.00 21.34
N ILE A 198 -7.40 7.11 20.49
CA ILE A 198 -6.06 7.56 20.90
C ILE A 198 -6.12 9.05 21.24
N HIS A 199 -5.57 9.42 22.39
CA HIS A 199 -5.57 10.81 22.87
C HIS A 199 -4.80 11.75 21.92
N THR A 200 -5.32 12.98 21.81
CA THR A 200 -4.75 14.02 20.94
C THR A 200 -3.36 14.50 21.37
N ASP A 201 -2.98 14.26 22.61
CA ASP A 201 -1.67 14.57 23.20
C ASP A 201 -0.73 13.37 23.29
N SER A 202 -1.06 12.26 22.62
CA SER A 202 -0.20 11.08 22.64
C SER A 202 1.17 11.37 22.04
N ASP A 203 2.22 10.82 22.63
CA ASP A 203 3.61 10.95 22.17
C ASP A 203 3.77 10.55 20.70
N TYR A 204 3.09 9.51 20.28
CA TYR A 204 3.12 9.02 18.90
C TYR A 204 2.54 10.04 17.92
N ARG A 205 1.40 10.67 18.28
CA ARG A 205 0.77 11.71 17.48
C ARG A 205 1.70 12.91 17.31
N ILE A 206 2.24 13.39 18.42
CA ILE A 206 3.10 14.59 18.43
C ILE A 206 4.34 14.36 17.59
N ARG A 207 5.06 13.26 17.79
CA ARG A 207 6.26 12.92 17.01
C ARG A 207 5.96 12.80 15.53
N SER A 208 4.90 12.08 15.17
CA SER A 208 4.51 11.89 13.77
C SER A 208 4.08 13.22 13.14
N GLY A 209 3.36 14.07 13.84
CA GLY A 209 2.94 15.39 13.37
C GLY A 209 4.10 16.37 13.15
N ILE A 210 5.08 16.40 14.06
CA ILE A 210 6.31 17.18 13.86
C ILE A 210 7.06 16.71 12.62
N PHE A 211 7.28 15.41 12.50
CA PHE A 211 7.98 14.82 11.36
C PHE A 211 7.23 15.06 10.04
N TYR A 212 5.91 14.89 10.04
CA TYR A 212 5.07 15.19 8.87
C TYR A 212 5.19 16.67 8.45
N THR A 213 5.16 17.60 9.39
CA THR A 213 5.32 19.04 9.10
C THR A 213 6.66 19.33 8.42
N LEU A 214 7.71 18.67 8.88
CA LEU A 214 9.05 18.81 8.29
C LEU A 214 9.08 18.21 6.86
N ILE A 215 8.51 17.02 6.64
CA ILE A 215 8.45 16.41 5.29
C ILE A 215 7.58 17.23 4.35
N GLN A 216 6.48 17.80 4.83
CA GLN A 216 5.60 18.63 4.01
C GLN A 216 6.31 19.89 3.50
N SER A 217 7.21 20.48 4.30
CA SER A 217 7.98 21.66 3.90
C SER A 217 8.91 21.41 2.69
N VAL A 218 9.25 20.14 2.43
CA VAL A 218 10.06 19.77 1.24
C VAL A 218 9.29 20.05 -0.05
N SER A 219 7.97 19.83 -0.06
CA SER A 219 7.13 20.19 -1.21
C SER A 219 7.05 21.70 -1.46
N GLU A 220 7.37 22.50 -0.45
CA GLU A 220 7.48 23.96 -0.52
C GLU A 220 8.89 24.44 -0.92
N GLY A 221 9.83 23.50 -1.13
CA GLY A 221 11.22 23.78 -1.52
C GLY A 221 12.19 23.88 -0.33
N HIS A 222 11.79 23.50 0.88
CA HIS A 222 12.62 23.58 2.09
C HIS A 222 13.17 22.21 2.46
N VAL A 223 14.48 22.04 2.47
CA VAL A 223 15.14 20.80 2.96
C VAL A 223 15.33 20.78 4.47
N TYR A 224 15.19 21.92 5.12
CA TYR A 224 15.15 22.09 6.57
C TYR A 224 14.16 23.18 6.97
N LEU A 225 13.78 23.19 8.22
CA LEU A 225 13.14 24.33 8.87
C LEU A 225 13.97 24.75 10.10
N LEU A 226 13.92 26.03 10.45
CA LEU A 226 14.36 26.46 11.77
C LEU A 226 13.44 25.85 12.83
N GLN A 227 14.00 25.45 13.97
CA GLN A 227 13.23 24.79 15.03
C GLN A 227 11.98 25.58 15.43
N GLU A 228 12.10 26.89 15.58
CA GLU A 228 10.98 27.77 15.94
C GLU A 228 9.85 27.70 14.91
N VAL A 229 10.19 27.73 13.62
CA VAL A 229 9.23 27.64 12.52
C VAL A 229 8.57 26.25 12.46
N LEU A 230 9.37 25.20 12.67
CA LEU A 230 8.87 23.82 12.71
C LEU A 230 7.88 23.64 13.86
N LEU A 231 8.25 24.09 15.05
CA LEU A 231 7.41 23.99 16.24
C LEU A 231 6.11 24.80 16.10
N TYR A 232 6.19 25.99 15.54
CA TYR A 232 5.02 26.81 15.27
C TYR A 232 4.06 26.11 14.29
N ARG A 233 4.57 25.63 13.16
CA ARG A 233 3.74 24.90 12.17
C ARG A 233 3.17 23.60 12.71
N ALA A 234 3.95 22.85 13.49
CA ALA A 234 3.50 21.62 14.12
C ALA A 234 2.44 21.88 15.20
N SER A 235 2.58 22.95 15.99
CA SER A 235 1.56 23.39 16.96
C SER A 235 0.22 23.68 16.27
N GLN A 236 0.24 24.38 15.14
CA GLN A 236 -0.97 24.65 14.36
C GLN A 236 -1.60 23.38 13.78
N LEU A 237 -0.79 22.44 13.31
CA LEU A 237 -1.27 21.16 12.74
C LEU A 237 -1.90 20.28 13.81
N LEU A 238 -1.26 20.20 14.97
CA LEU A 238 -1.63 19.29 16.05
C LEU A 238 -2.67 19.86 17.01
N ASP A 239 -2.87 21.19 17.00
CA ASP A 239 -3.64 21.93 17.99
C ASP A 239 -3.13 21.69 19.42
N VAL A 240 -1.79 21.77 19.57
CA VAL A 240 -1.08 21.55 20.85
C VAL A 240 -0.11 22.69 21.08
N GLU A 241 0.03 23.14 22.34
CA GLU A 241 0.95 24.23 22.70
C GLU A 241 2.42 23.86 22.43
N ILE A 242 3.20 24.84 21.96
CA ILE A 242 4.62 24.66 21.60
C ILE A 242 5.44 24.05 22.75
N GLN A 243 5.18 24.48 23.97
CA GLN A 243 5.89 23.99 25.16
C GLN A 243 5.76 22.47 25.37
N HIS A 244 4.64 21.89 24.93
CA HIS A 244 4.41 20.45 25.04
C HIS A 244 5.08 19.64 23.92
N ILE A 245 5.35 20.27 22.76
CA ILE A 245 5.89 19.56 21.60
C ILE A 245 7.41 19.72 21.44
N GLU A 246 8.02 20.72 22.04
CA GLU A 246 9.45 21.05 21.85
C GLU A 246 10.39 19.90 22.20
N LYS A 247 10.14 19.18 23.31
CA LYS A 247 10.97 18.05 23.74
C LYS A 247 11.06 16.92 22.69
N TYR A 248 10.03 16.73 21.88
CA TYR A 248 9.97 15.64 20.91
C TYR A 248 10.87 15.85 19.69
N VAL A 249 11.36 17.06 19.43
CA VAL A 249 12.38 17.29 18.41
C VAL A 249 13.68 16.56 18.75
N MET A 250 14.06 16.58 20.04
CA MET A 250 15.24 15.87 20.52
C MET A 250 15.02 14.35 20.48
N ASP A 251 13.81 13.86 20.80
CA ASP A 251 13.46 12.45 20.71
C ASP A 251 13.59 11.95 19.26
N LEU A 252 13.08 12.71 18.29
CA LEU A 252 13.23 12.41 16.86
C LEU A 252 14.69 12.41 16.40
N ALA A 253 15.55 13.25 17.00
CA ALA A 253 16.98 13.24 16.72
C ALA A 253 17.66 12.00 17.31
N MET A 254 17.29 11.57 18.52
CA MET A 254 17.76 10.31 19.11
C MET A 254 17.31 9.08 18.31
N GLU A 255 16.11 9.11 17.75
CA GLU A 255 15.59 8.09 16.84
C GLU A 255 16.23 8.13 15.43
N LYS A 256 17.13 9.11 15.19
CA LYS A 256 17.79 9.34 13.88
C LYS A 256 16.81 9.65 12.74
N LYS A 257 15.61 10.12 13.05
CA LYS A 257 14.63 10.59 12.05
C LYS A 257 14.94 11.99 11.57
N VAL A 258 15.52 12.82 12.44
CA VAL A 258 15.94 14.18 12.11
C VAL A 258 17.42 14.42 12.44
N VAL A 259 18.02 15.39 11.77
CA VAL A 259 19.39 15.88 12.03
C VAL A 259 19.29 17.34 12.44
N LEU A 260 19.94 17.68 13.57
CA LEU A 260 20.00 19.02 14.12
C LEU A 260 21.34 19.67 13.78
N LYS A 261 21.33 20.90 13.26
CA LYS A 261 22.51 21.68 12.95
C LYS A 261 22.36 23.12 13.43
N GLU A 262 23.30 23.56 14.22
CA GLU A 262 23.38 24.96 14.64
C GLU A 262 23.78 25.84 13.46
N SER A 263 23.20 27.04 13.38
CA SER A 263 23.53 28.07 12.43
C SER A 263 23.37 29.47 13.07
N ASP A 264 23.87 30.48 12.38
CA ASP A 264 23.73 31.89 12.85
C ASP A 264 22.25 32.33 12.98
N GLU A 265 21.35 31.68 12.23
CA GLU A 265 19.92 31.97 12.23
C GLU A 265 19.13 31.17 13.30
N GLY A 266 19.79 30.19 13.95
CA GLY A 266 19.18 29.31 14.93
C GLY A 266 19.39 27.84 14.59
N LEU A 267 18.68 26.96 15.31
CA LEU A 267 18.80 25.50 15.13
C LEU A 267 18.00 25.04 13.90
N ARG A 268 18.71 24.52 12.90
CA ARG A 268 18.14 23.92 11.68
C ARG A 268 17.78 22.46 11.93
N VAL A 269 16.56 22.10 11.60
CA VAL A 269 16.03 20.71 11.72
C VAL A 269 15.83 20.16 10.32
N TYR A 270 16.57 19.10 9.98
CA TYR A 270 16.47 18.38 8.72
C TYR A 270 15.79 17.04 8.93
N SER A 271 15.03 16.56 7.95
CA SER A 271 14.81 15.12 7.86
C SER A 271 16.15 14.41 7.57
N ALA A 272 16.44 13.33 8.27
CA ALA A 272 17.70 12.61 8.08
C ALA A 272 17.90 12.17 6.61
N HIS A 273 16.82 11.73 5.96
CA HIS A 273 16.85 11.36 4.54
C HIS A 273 17.37 12.49 3.65
N TYR A 274 16.77 13.67 3.73
CA TYR A 274 17.16 14.81 2.90
C TYR A 274 18.52 15.39 3.28
N TYR A 275 18.87 15.37 4.55
CA TYR A 275 20.21 15.78 5.01
C TYR A 275 21.31 14.95 4.37
N TYR A 276 21.20 13.62 4.42
CA TYR A 276 22.21 12.74 3.83
C TYR A 276 22.16 12.75 2.30
N MET A 277 21.02 13.01 1.70
CA MET A 277 20.91 13.21 0.24
C MET A 277 21.69 14.44 -0.20
N GLU A 278 21.52 15.59 0.45
CA GLU A 278 22.31 16.81 0.16
C GLU A 278 23.80 16.59 0.36
N LEU A 279 24.20 15.93 1.44
CA LEU A 279 25.59 15.59 1.70
C LEU A 279 26.19 14.71 0.58
N THR A 280 25.44 13.75 0.12
CA THR A 280 25.84 12.86 -0.98
C THR A 280 26.00 13.66 -2.29
N VAL A 281 25.03 14.51 -2.62
CA VAL A 281 25.11 15.37 -3.82
C VAL A 281 26.31 16.31 -3.72
N ALA A 282 26.52 16.97 -2.59
CA ALA A 282 27.66 17.84 -2.37
C ALA A 282 29.00 17.11 -2.54
N LYS A 283 29.09 15.87 -2.01
CA LYS A 283 30.27 15.01 -2.19
C LYS A 283 30.48 14.66 -3.67
N MET A 284 29.41 14.25 -4.37
CA MET A 284 29.51 13.92 -5.80
C MET A 284 29.97 15.11 -6.64
N LEU A 285 29.45 16.32 -6.35
CA LEU A 285 29.89 17.54 -7.02
C LEU A 285 31.35 17.88 -6.70
N HIS A 286 31.77 17.71 -5.44
CA HIS A 286 33.15 17.88 -5.04
C HIS A 286 34.08 16.91 -5.77
N ASP A 287 33.71 15.63 -5.85
CA ASP A 287 34.49 14.60 -6.51
C ASP A 287 34.54 14.81 -8.05
N LEU A 288 33.55 15.46 -8.64
CA LEU A 288 33.53 15.86 -10.05
C LEU A 288 34.38 17.09 -10.33
N ASN A 289 34.63 17.92 -9.31
CA ASN A 289 35.47 19.13 -9.44
C ASN A 289 36.96 18.73 -9.38
N VAL A 290 37.43 18.12 -10.45
CA VAL A 290 38.81 17.62 -10.56
C VAL A 290 39.63 18.70 -11.23
N ASP A 291 40.70 19.18 -10.55
CA ASP A 291 41.70 20.00 -11.17
C ASP A 291 42.51 19.14 -12.15
N PHE A 292 42.29 19.34 -13.43
CA PHE A 292 43.12 18.74 -14.47
C PHE A 292 44.32 19.67 -14.74
N ASP A 293 45.51 19.12 -14.56
CA ASP A 293 46.75 19.80 -14.95
C ASP A 293 46.92 19.79 -16.48
N VAL A 294 45.97 20.46 -17.16
CA VAL A 294 45.92 20.54 -18.62
C VAL A 294 46.12 22.02 -19.01
N THR A 295 47.14 22.27 -19.81
CA THR A 295 47.36 23.63 -20.33
C THR A 295 46.16 24.06 -21.19
N PRO A 296 45.74 25.35 -21.11
CA PRO A 296 44.59 25.86 -21.85
C PRO A 296 44.60 25.50 -23.35
N SER A 297 45.78 25.55 -23.99
CA SER A 297 45.94 25.20 -25.42
C SER A 297 45.64 23.74 -25.74
N VAL A 298 45.90 22.81 -24.82
CA VAL A 298 45.56 21.38 -24.99
C VAL A 298 44.06 21.16 -24.81
N LEU A 299 43.45 21.92 -23.92
CA LEU A 299 42.00 21.86 -23.68
C LEU A 299 41.24 22.40 -24.90
N GLU A 300 41.61 23.58 -25.39
CA GLU A 300 41.04 24.20 -26.59
C GLU A 300 41.15 23.28 -27.80
N HIS A 301 42.31 22.68 -28.01
CA HIS A 301 42.48 21.71 -29.10
C HIS A 301 41.58 20.48 -28.98
N ARG A 302 41.40 19.95 -27.77
CA ARG A 302 40.49 18.83 -27.52
C ARG A 302 39.04 19.22 -27.71
N ILE A 303 38.64 20.37 -27.25
CA ILE A 303 37.27 20.90 -27.44
C ILE A 303 36.98 20.99 -28.94
N HIS A 304 37.87 21.62 -29.70
CA HIS A 304 37.71 21.77 -31.14
C HIS A 304 37.64 20.44 -31.89
N MET A 305 38.43 19.45 -31.49
CA MET A 305 38.35 18.06 -32.02
C MET A 305 36.97 17.40 -31.74
N ILE A 306 36.41 17.63 -30.54
CA ILE A 306 35.12 17.09 -30.15
C ILE A 306 33.99 17.80 -30.92
N GLU A 307 34.07 19.10 -31.09
CA GLU A 307 33.14 19.89 -31.89
C GLU A 307 33.08 19.42 -33.35
N GLU A 308 34.26 19.20 -33.96
CA GLU A 308 34.36 18.68 -35.33
C GLU A 308 33.78 17.24 -35.45
N GLN A 309 34.08 16.35 -34.46
CA GLN A 309 33.58 14.97 -34.49
C GLN A 309 32.08 14.88 -34.25
N ALA A 310 31.54 15.75 -33.44
CA ALA A 310 30.12 15.76 -33.05
C ALA A 310 29.26 16.66 -33.95
N GLU A 311 29.87 17.36 -34.91
CA GLU A 311 29.21 18.38 -35.76
C GLU A 311 28.46 19.42 -34.90
N LEU A 312 29.02 19.78 -33.73
CA LEU A 312 28.48 20.74 -32.78
C LEU A 312 29.42 21.93 -32.65
N ALA A 313 28.88 23.08 -32.34
CA ALA A 313 29.66 24.22 -31.82
C ALA A 313 29.17 24.54 -30.40
N LEU A 314 30.07 24.55 -29.43
CA LEU A 314 29.75 24.93 -28.06
C LEU A 314 29.58 26.45 -27.97
N ASP A 315 28.66 26.92 -27.13
CA ASP A 315 28.51 28.33 -26.82
C ASP A 315 29.69 28.78 -25.94
N ASP A 316 30.08 30.03 -26.07
CA ASP A 316 31.22 30.66 -25.32
C ASP A 316 31.10 30.51 -23.79
N ARG A 317 29.95 30.11 -23.29
CA ARG A 317 29.68 29.89 -21.86
C ARG A 317 29.71 28.41 -21.45
N GLN A 318 29.82 27.49 -22.37
CA GLN A 318 29.93 26.06 -22.14
C GLN A 318 31.37 25.58 -22.16
#